data_816f138862e5da8b3a6979d12bf58218
#
_entry.id   816f138862e5da8b3a6979d12bf58218
#
_cell.length_a   1.000
_cell.length_b   1.000
_cell.length_c   1.000
_cell.angle_alpha   90.00
_cell.angle_beta   90.00
_cell.angle_gamma   90.00
#
_symmetry.space_group_name_H-M   'P 1'
#
loop_
_entity.id
_entity.type
_entity.pdbx_description
1 polymer ?
#
loop_
_entity_poly.entity_id
_entity_poly.type
_entity_poly.pdbx_seq_one_letter_code
_entity_poly.pdbx_strand_id
1 'polypeptide(L)'
;MELLRITAMLMVLCLHATFETFGWPRASMVQGEPWRWLALMVVNALTLPCVDVFVLITGWFGTRFSLRGTGRLVFQIGFVGWSMCLLLPLWALPQPADAAGWLKVLTGYWFPCSYLVLYLFTPMLNAWVEQTGEAQQRRTLLVLFGLLIPASLFLDDLRRGFAAVPFMALYLLGRHLRLYVAPRWASASVPRSHFAWGYAFTSLASALLLWGLGMTSQRGIDCFIPLYSAYTSPLVLFQSCMLLLLFARLQFSSRVVNWVAAGSFAVYLTHQQPYVRAAFYQLLRHVHATHAVWAAPLLIAGILLAVFLASVVLDALRRLAWSGLEKMVTSLVRCAASFCLFH
;
A
#
# COMPACT_ATOMS: atom_id res chain seq x y z
N MET A 1 10.74 -6.95 9.36
CA MET A 1 9.55 -6.75 8.51
C MET A 1 8.63 -5.63 8.97
N GLU A 2 8.46 -5.39 10.27
CA GLU A 2 7.63 -4.28 10.76
C GLU A 2 8.15 -2.91 10.32
N LEU A 3 9.47 -2.71 10.30
CA LEU A 3 10.06 -1.50 9.73
C LEU A 3 9.70 -1.31 8.24
N LEU A 4 9.65 -2.40 7.46
CA LEU A 4 9.24 -2.34 6.05
C LEU A 4 7.76 -1.91 5.91
N ARG A 5 6.87 -2.33 6.82
CA ARG A 5 5.46 -1.87 6.82
C ARG A 5 5.36 -0.36 7.05
N ILE A 6 6.14 0.17 8.00
CA ILE A 6 6.23 1.62 8.26
C ILE A 6 6.74 2.34 7.02
N THR A 7 7.87 1.87 6.47
CA THR A 7 8.48 2.44 5.26
C THR A 7 7.49 2.43 4.09
N ALA A 8 6.83 1.30 3.82
CA ALA A 8 5.85 1.19 2.76
C ALA A 8 4.67 2.16 2.95
N MET A 9 4.21 2.39 4.20
CA MET A 9 3.14 3.34 4.45
C MET A 9 3.59 4.81 4.31
N LEU A 10 4.81 5.15 4.70
CA LEU A 10 5.39 6.45 4.39
C LEU A 10 5.53 6.64 2.87
N MET A 11 5.94 5.59 2.15
CA MET A 11 5.96 5.62 0.68
C MET A 11 4.57 5.86 0.10
N VAL A 12 3.50 5.26 0.64
CA VAL A 12 2.11 5.52 0.22
C VAL A 12 1.75 7.00 0.37
N LEU A 13 2.06 7.63 1.52
CA LEU A 13 1.84 9.06 1.72
C LEU A 13 2.61 9.91 0.70
N CYS A 14 3.90 9.62 0.51
CA CYS A 14 4.74 10.32 -0.46
C CYS A 14 4.23 10.12 -1.90
N LEU A 15 3.80 8.91 -2.27
CA LEU A 15 3.22 8.61 -3.59
C LEU A 15 2.00 9.51 -3.87
N HIS A 16 1.10 9.61 -2.90
CA HIS A 16 -0.09 10.45 -3.02
C HIS A 16 0.23 11.95 -3.02
N ALA A 17 1.36 12.36 -2.43
CA ALA A 17 1.86 13.73 -2.48
C ALA A 17 2.58 14.08 -3.79
N THR A 18 2.64 13.18 -4.78
CA THR A 18 3.23 13.44 -6.11
C THR A 18 2.14 13.55 -7.18
N PHE A 19 2.01 12.59 -8.08
CA PHE A 19 1.14 12.67 -9.25
C PHE A 19 -0.37 12.72 -8.89
N GLU A 20 -0.80 12.13 -7.79
CA GLU A 20 -2.19 12.23 -7.33
C GLU A 20 -2.52 13.67 -6.87
N THR A 21 -1.53 14.37 -6.33
CA THR A 21 -1.68 15.77 -5.90
C THR A 21 -1.51 16.77 -7.05
N PHE A 22 -0.48 16.60 -7.88
CA PHE A 22 -0.08 17.59 -8.89
C PHE A 22 -0.52 17.25 -10.31
N GLY A 23 -1.12 16.08 -10.50
CA GLY A 23 -1.50 15.54 -11.81
C GLY A 23 -0.42 14.65 -12.40
N TRP A 24 -0.84 13.82 -13.36
CA TRP A 24 0.07 12.97 -14.12
C TRP A 24 0.91 13.82 -15.08
N PRO A 25 2.18 13.48 -15.31
CA PRO A 25 3.07 14.30 -16.13
C PRO A 25 2.56 14.43 -17.57
N ARG A 26 2.67 15.63 -18.10
CA ARG A 26 2.45 15.96 -19.51
C ARG A 26 3.72 16.63 -20.06
N ALA A 27 4.02 16.43 -21.34
CA ALA A 27 5.22 17.00 -21.96
C ALA A 27 5.33 18.52 -21.76
N SER A 28 4.23 19.25 -21.92
CA SER A 28 4.18 20.72 -21.66
C SER A 28 4.54 21.09 -20.23
N MET A 29 4.13 20.31 -19.25
CA MET A 29 4.47 20.53 -17.84
C MET A 29 5.94 20.22 -17.57
N VAL A 30 6.45 19.11 -18.11
CA VAL A 30 7.85 18.70 -17.93
C VAL A 30 8.79 19.70 -18.59
N GLN A 31 8.48 20.16 -19.81
CA GLN A 31 9.27 21.16 -20.53
C GLN A 31 9.21 22.55 -19.87
N GLY A 32 8.05 22.90 -19.27
CA GLY A 32 7.89 24.18 -18.56
C GLY A 32 8.66 24.26 -17.24
N GLU A 33 8.69 23.16 -16.48
CA GLU A 33 9.34 23.08 -15.16
C GLU A 33 10.17 21.78 -15.00
N PRO A 34 11.25 21.60 -15.78
CA PRO A 34 11.92 20.30 -15.93
C PRO A 34 12.47 19.75 -14.61
N TRP A 35 13.11 20.56 -13.80
CA TRP A 35 13.72 20.14 -12.54
C TRP A 35 12.70 19.78 -11.47
N ARG A 36 11.59 20.49 -11.41
CA ARG A 36 10.48 20.18 -10.53
C ARG A 36 9.87 18.82 -10.89
N TRP A 37 9.61 18.59 -12.17
CA TRP A 37 9.04 17.32 -12.64
C TRP A 37 10.01 16.17 -12.46
N LEU A 38 11.31 16.38 -12.66
CA LEU A 38 12.32 15.37 -12.34
C LEU A 38 12.26 14.97 -10.85
N ALA A 39 12.23 15.96 -9.95
CA ALA A 39 12.13 15.68 -8.51
C ALA A 39 10.84 14.90 -8.16
N LEU A 40 9.69 15.30 -8.71
CA LEU A 40 8.42 14.58 -8.51
C LEU A 40 8.47 13.15 -9.06
N MET A 41 9.06 12.94 -10.25
CA MET A 41 9.23 11.62 -10.86
C MET A 41 10.16 10.72 -10.04
N VAL A 42 11.25 11.26 -9.50
CA VAL A 42 12.17 10.50 -8.62
C VAL A 42 11.45 10.07 -7.34
N VAL A 43 10.75 10.99 -6.66
CA VAL A 43 9.98 10.65 -5.45
C VAL A 43 8.89 9.64 -5.78
N ASN A 44 8.16 9.83 -6.88
CA ASN A 44 7.11 8.90 -7.32
C ASN A 44 7.68 7.51 -7.61
N ALA A 45 8.76 7.40 -8.39
CA ALA A 45 9.40 6.13 -8.75
C ALA A 45 9.92 5.36 -7.53
N LEU A 46 10.51 6.09 -6.56
CA LEU A 46 10.93 5.50 -5.28
C LEU A 46 9.76 4.98 -4.45
N THR A 47 8.57 5.53 -4.60
CA THR A 47 7.43 5.20 -3.75
C THR A 47 6.42 4.25 -4.38
N LEU A 48 6.47 4.06 -5.71
CA LEU A 48 5.57 3.18 -6.46
C LEU A 48 5.44 1.75 -5.90
N PRO A 49 6.51 1.05 -5.49
CA PRO A 49 6.40 -0.35 -5.05
C PRO A 49 5.68 -0.55 -3.70
N CYS A 50 5.22 0.55 -3.05
CA CYS A 50 4.65 0.50 -1.71
C CYS A 50 3.47 -0.47 -1.56
N VAL A 51 2.55 -0.50 -2.54
CA VAL A 51 1.36 -1.38 -2.51
C VAL A 51 1.76 -2.84 -2.65
N ASP A 52 2.62 -3.15 -3.62
CA ASP A 52 3.11 -4.50 -3.84
C ASP A 52 3.83 -5.04 -2.61
N VAL A 53 4.64 -4.19 -1.97
CA VAL A 53 5.35 -4.55 -0.74
C VAL A 53 4.40 -4.98 0.36
N PHE A 54 3.24 -4.32 0.56
CA PHE A 54 2.24 -4.75 1.54
C PHE A 54 1.69 -6.14 1.22
N VAL A 55 1.39 -6.40 -0.04
CA VAL A 55 0.86 -7.70 -0.47
C VAL A 55 1.94 -8.78 -0.40
N LEU A 56 3.16 -8.47 -0.82
CA LEU A 56 4.32 -9.36 -0.72
C LEU A 56 4.62 -9.73 0.74
N ILE A 57 4.55 -8.78 1.70
CA ILE A 57 4.69 -9.07 3.13
C ILE A 57 3.60 -10.05 3.58
N THR A 58 2.36 -9.88 3.14
CA THR A 58 1.25 -10.78 3.47
C THR A 58 1.53 -12.21 2.98
N GLY A 59 1.99 -12.34 1.74
CA GLY A 59 2.46 -13.61 1.16
C GLY A 59 3.68 -14.15 1.89
N TRP A 60 4.69 -13.32 2.18
CA TRP A 60 5.90 -13.74 2.89
C TRP A 60 5.61 -14.46 4.20
N PHE A 61 4.64 -13.98 4.97
CA PHE A 61 4.25 -14.64 6.23
C PHE A 61 3.24 -15.78 6.05
N GLY A 62 2.65 -15.96 4.88
CA GLY A 62 1.63 -16.98 4.65
C GLY A 62 0.41 -16.74 5.55
N THR A 63 -0.12 -15.53 5.49
CA THR A 63 -1.26 -15.10 6.31
C THR A 63 -2.41 -16.11 6.23
N ARG A 64 -2.98 -16.47 7.40
CA ARG A 64 -4.10 -17.41 7.51
C ARG A 64 -5.39 -16.66 7.76
N PHE A 65 -6.43 -17.04 7.03
CA PHE A 65 -7.78 -16.52 7.22
C PHE A 65 -8.31 -16.87 8.62
N SER A 66 -9.01 -15.91 9.22
CA SER A 66 -9.84 -16.13 10.41
C SER A 66 -10.98 -15.12 10.46
N LEU A 67 -12.17 -15.55 10.92
CA LEU A 67 -13.32 -14.66 11.09
C LEU A 67 -13.00 -13.47 12.02
N ARG A 68 -12.25 -13.73 13.11
CA ARG A 68 -11.78 -12.69 14.03
C ARG A 68 -10.87 -11.68 13.32
N GLY A 69 -9.98 -12.16 12.43
CA GLY A 69 -9.11 -11.29 11.63
C GLY A 69 -9.89 -10.43 10.65
N THR A 70 -10.89 -11.02 9.97
CA THR A 70 -11.83 -10.29 9.10
C THR A 70 -12.59 -9.23 9.88
N GLY A 71 -13.19 -9.60 11.02
CA GLY A 71 -13.91 -8.66 11.89
C GLY A 71 -13.02 -7.50 12.36
N ARG A 72 -11.77 -7.78 12.74
CA ARG A 72 -10.79 -6.75 13.12
C ARG A 72 -10.50 -5.79 11.96
N LEU A 73 -10.33 -6.31 10.75
CA LEU A 73 -10.03 -5.48 9.57
C LEU A 73 -11.23 -4.61 9.20
N VAL A 74 -12.44 -5.18 9.15
CA VAL A 74 -13.67 -4.42 8.87
C VAL A 74 -13.92 -3.36 9.96
N PHE A 75 -13.74 -3.74 11.23
CA PHE A 75 -13.84 -2.79 12.34
C PHE A 75 -12.82 -1.66 12.23
N GLN A 76 -11.58 -1.95 11.80
CA GLN A 76 -10.56 -0.92 11.58
C GLN A 76 -10.99 0.07 10.50
N ILE A 77 -11.47 -0.42 9.36
CA ILE A 77 -11.95 0.43 8.25
C ILE A 77 -13.11 1.32 8.73
N GLY A 78 -14.10 0.72 9.41
CA GLY A 78 -15.26 1.44 9.94
C GLY A 78 -14.87 2.46 10.99
N PHE A 79 -14.12 2.05 12.02
CA PHE A 79 -13.72 2.92 13.12
C PHE A 79 -12.96 4.14 12.62
N VAL A 80 -11.90 3.94 11.82
CA VAL A 80 -11.09 5.05 11.30
C VAL A 80 -11.91 5.92 10.35
N GLY A 81 -12.62 5.31 9.39
CA GLY A 81 -13.39 6.03 8.39
C GLY A 81 -14.51 6.87 9.01
N TRP A 82 -15.28 6.32 9.94
CA TRP A 82 -16.36 7.05 10.62
C TRP A 82 -15.84 8.07 11.64
N SER A 83 -14.74 7.78 12.35
CA SER A 83 -14.09 8.79 13.20
C SER A 83 -13.66 10.01 12.38
N MET A 84 -13.10 9.79 11.19
CA MET A 84 -12.78 10.90 10.29
C MET A 84 -14.03 11.68 9.85
N CYS A 85 -15.15 11.01 9.55
CA CYS A 85 -16.42 11.69 9.23
C CYS A 85 -16.90 12.58 10.38
N LEU A 86 -16.76 12.16 11.63
CA LEU A 86 -17.14 12.97 12.79
C LEU A 86 -16.27 14.23 12.94
N LEU A 87 -15.04 14.20 12.42
CA LEU A 87 -14.11 15.34 12.45
C LEU A 87 -14.27 16.30 11.25
N LEU A 88 -15.00 15.92 10.19
CA LEU A 88 -15.18 16.75 8.98
C LEU A 88 -15.70 18.17 9.27
N PRO A 89 -16.68 18.39 10.17
CA PRO A 89 -17.17 19.74 10.48
C PRO A 89 -16.09 20.66 11.05
N LEU A 90 -15.08 20.13 11.74
CA LEU A 90 -13.95 20.93 12.27
C LEU A 90 -13.10 21.54 11.14
N TRP A 91 -13.17 20.96 9.95
CA TRP A 91 -12.49 21.45 8.74
C TRP A 91 -13.44 22.09 7.72
N ALA A 92 -14.68 22.37 8.13
CA ALA A 92 -15.74 22.89 7.25
C ALA A 92 -15.98 21.99 6.00
N LEU A 93 -15.78 20.68 6.14
CA LEU A 93 -16.03 19.70 5.09
C LEU A 93 -17.43 19.07 5.25
N PRO A 94 -18.10 18.72 4.15
CA PRO A 94 -19.43 18.14 4.19
C PRO A 94 -19.39 16.71 4.75
N GLN A 95 -20.34 16.40 5.64
CA GLN A 95 -20.56 15.04 6.11
C GLN A 95 -21.36 14.21 5.10
N PRO A 96 -21.33 12.86 5.19
CA PRO A 96 -22.24 12.00 4.45
C PRO A 96 -23.70 12.40 4.71
N ALA A 97 -24.48 12.67 3.66
CA ALA A 97 -25.85 13.17 3.79
C ALA A 97 -26.89 12.04 4.01
N ASP A 98 -26.58 10.83 3.59
CA ASP A 98 -27.49 9.68 3.56
C ASP A 98 -26.79 8.35 3.92
N ALA A 99 -27.57 7.28 4.01
CA ALA A 99 -27.05 5.94 4.31
C ALA A 99 -26.03 5.45 3.25
N ALA A 100 -26.23 5.78 1.98
CA ALA A 100 -25.29 5.42 0.91
C ALA A 100 -23.94 6.12 1.09
N GLY A 101 -23.93 7.39 1.50
CA GLY A 101 -22.74 8.14 1.86
C GLY A 101 -21.99 7.51 3.03
N TRP A 102 -22.70 7.09 4.09
CA TRP A 102 -22.10 6.39 5.23
C TRP A 102 -21.57 5.00 4.85
N LEU A 103 -22.23 4.28 3.94
CA LEU A 103 -21.73 3.01 3.40
C LEU A 103 -20.48 3.21 2.54
N LYS A 104 -20.41 4.31 1.78
CA LYS A 104 -19.24 4.67 0.97
C LYS A 104 -17.97 4.85 1.82
N VAL A 105 -18.09 5.18 3.10
CA VAL A 105 -16.96 5.22 4.04
C VAL A 105 -16.28 3.85 4.17
N LEU A 106 -17.02 2.76 4.05
CA LEU A 106 -16.47 1.40 4.10
C LEU A 106 -16.00 0.89 2.73
N THR A 107 -16.75 1.21 1.68
CA THR A 107 -16.57 0.63 0.33
C THR A 107 -15.78 1.51 -0.63
N GLY A 108 -15.56 2.78 -0.29
CA GLY A 108 -14.87 3.75 -1.15
C GLY A 108 -13.34 3.61 -1.22
N TYR A 109 -12.78 2.58 -0.60
CA TYR A 109 -11.35 2.28 -0.62
C TYR A 109 -11.07 1.07 -1.50
N TRP A 110 -10.38 1.27 -2.60
CA TRP A 110 -10.05 0.17 -3.52
C TRP A 110 -9.12 -0.88 -2.88
N PHE A 111 -8.06 -0.45 -2.16
CA PHE A 111 -7.06 -1.36 -1.59
C PHE A 111 -7.64 -2.28 -0.52
N PRO A 112 -8.36 -1.81 0.52
CA PRO A 112 -9.00 -2.67 1.51
C PRO A 112 -9.97 -3.68 0.90
N CYS A 113 -10.75 -3.28 -0.12
CA CYS A 113 -11.68 -4.18 -0.80
C CYS A 113 -10.93 -5.33 -1.51
N SER A 114 -9.90 -4.99 -2.31
CA SER A 114 -9.07 -6.01 -2.98
C SER A 114 -8.31 -6.88 -1.98
N TYR A 115 -7.83 -6.29 -0.87
CA TYR A 115 -7.15 -7.02 0.18
C TYR A 115 -8.07 -7.97 0.95
N LEU A 116 -9.32 -7.58 1.22
CA LEU A 116 -10.31 -8.48 1.84
C LEU A 116 -10.59 -9.69 0.96
N VAL A 117 -10.74 -9.50 -0.36
CA VAL A 117 -10.88 -10.61 -1.29
C VAL A 117 -9.65 -11.51 -1.25
N LEU A 118 -8.42 -10.95 -1.35
CA LEU A 118 -7.20 -11.73 -1.17
C LEU A 118 -7.23 -12.53 0.14
N TYR A 119 -7.58 -11.88 1.26
CA TYR A 119 -7.58 -12.48 2.59
C TYR A 119 -8.54 -13.69 2.68
N LEU A 120 -9.73 -13.59 2.06
CA LEU A 120 -10.69 -14.70 1.95
C LEU A 120 -10.12 -15.90 1.16
N PHE A 121 -9.29 -15.65 0.14
CA PHE A 121 -8.69 -16.69 -0.69
C PHE A 121 -7.40 -17.28 -0.11
N THR A 122 -6.86 -16.72 0.99
CA THR A 122 -5.58 -17.22 1.57
C THR A 122 -5.59 -18.69 1.96
N PRO A 123 -6.70 -19.33 2.44
CA PRO A 123 -6.69 -20.77 2.71
C PRO A 123 -6.41 -21.61 1.45
N MET A 124 -7.06 -21.27 0.33
CA MET A 124 -6.87 -21.95 -0.95
C MET A 124 -5.45 -21.73 -1.49
N LEU A 125 -4.95 -20.50 -1.44
CA LEU A 125 -3.60 -20.15 -1.89
C LEU A 125 -2.54 -20.86 -1.05
N ASN A 126 -2.71 -20.94 0.27
CA ASN A 126 -1.79 -21.68 1.16
C ASN A 126 -1.82 -23.17 0.90
N ALA A 127 -3.01 -23.77 0.77
CA ALA A 127 -3.15 -25.19 0.45
C ALA A 127 -2.45 -25.54 -0.88
N TRP A 128 -2.61 -24.69 -1.90
CA TRP A 128 -1.91 -24.86 -3.18
C TRP A 128 -0.38 -24.77 -3.01
N VAL A 129 0.12 -23.79 -2.24
CA VAL A 129 1.56 -23.65 -1.97
C VAL A 129 2.12 -24.86 -1.24
N GLU A 130 1.37 -25.42 -0.27
CA GLU A 130 1.79 -26.61 0.50
C GLU A 130 1.82 -27.89 -0.36
N GLN A 131 0.96 -27.99 -1.38
CA GLN A 131 0.88 -29.15 -2.27
C GLN A 131 1.81 -29.06 -3.49
N THR A 132 2.44 -27.90 -3.75
CA THR A 132 3.23 -27.68 -4.95
C THR A 132 4.70 -27.46 -4.63
N GLY A 133 5.57 -28.05 -5.47
CA GLY A 133 7.01 -27.83 -5.41
C GLY A 133 7.44 -26.55 -6.11
N GLU A 134 8.72 -26.18 -5.93
CA GLU A 134 9.31 -24.96 -6.48
C GLU A 134 9.10 -24.79 -7.98
N ALA A 135 9.35 -25.83 -8.77
CA ALA A 135 9.26 -25.78 -10.24
C ALA A 135 7.84 -25.44 -10.69
N GLN A 136 6.83 -26.00 -10.04
CA GLN A 136 5.43 -25.74 -10.34
C GLN A 136 5.04 -24.32 -9.92
N GLN A 137 5.42 -23.86 -8.74
CA GLN A 137 5.18 -22.48 -8.28
C GLN A 137 5.82 -21.47 -9.24
N ARG A 138 7.07 -21.70 -9.64
CA ARG A 138 7.76 -20.83 -10.61
C ARG A 138 7.04 -20.77 -11.96
N ARG A 139 6.61 -21.93 -12.50
CA ARG A 139 5.85 -21.98 -13.76
C ARG A 139 4.54 -21.21 -13.65
N THR A 140 3.79 -21.42 -12.58
CA THR A 140 2.53 -20.70 -12.32
C THR A 140 2.75 -19.20 -12.23
N LEU A 141 3.78 -18.73 -11.50
CA LEU A 141 4.11 -17.32 -11.41
C LEU A 141 4.47 -16.72 -12.78
N LEU A 142 5.28 -17.43 -13.59
CA LEU A 142 5.63 -16.98 -14.94
C LEU A 142 4.38 -16.86 -15.83
N VAL A 143 3.45 -17.82 -15.78
CA VAL A 143 2.19 -17.76 -16.53
C VAL A 143 1.31 -16.61 -16.01
N LEU A 144 1.12 -16.50 -14.70
CA LEU A 144 0.30 -15.43 -14.11
C LEU A 144 0.82 -14.05 -14.48
N PHE A 145 2.09 -13.76 -14.27
CA PHE A 145 2.66 -12.46 -14.62
C PHE A 145 2.80 -12.28 -16.13
N GLY A 146 3.07 -13.35 -16.88
CA GLY A 146 3.05 -13.34 -18.35
C GLY A 146 1.69 -12.94 -18.95
N LEU A 147 0.58 -13.22 -18.24
CA LEU A 147 -0.77 -12.81 -18.61
C LEU A 147 -1.15 -11.45 -18.00
N LEU A 148 -0.84 -11.23 -16.71
CA LEU A 148 -1.22 -10.01 -16.00
C LEU A 148 -0.50 -8.76 -16.50
N ILE A 149 0.77 -8.88 -16.90
CA ILE A 149 1.54 -7.74 -17.41
C ILE A 149 0.90 -7.18 -18.68
N PRO A 150 0.70 -7.97 -19.77
CA PRO A 150 0.03 -7.45 -20.97
C PRO A 150 -1.43 -7.05 -20.67
N ALA A 151 -2.16 -7.84 -19.88
CA ALA A 151 -3.55 -7.51 -19.54
C ALA A 151 -3.68 -6.13 -18.87
N SER A 152 -2.77 -5.80 -17.94
CA SER A 152 -2.77 -4.48 -17.28
C SER A 152 -2.43 -3.30 -18.20
N LEU A 153 -1.83 -3.57 -19.36
CA LEU A 153 -1.53 -2.55 -20.36
C LEU A 153 -2.73 -2.28 -21.29
N PHE A 154 -3.57 -3.29 -21.54
CA PHE A 154 -4.62 -3.24 -22.56
C PHE A 154 -6.06 -3.27 -22.01
N LEU A 155 -6.28 -3.81 -20.79
CA LEU A 155 -7.61 -3.93 -20.20
C LEU A 155 -7.83 -2.87 -19.12
N ASP A 156 -8.86 -2.03 -19.29
CA ASP A 156 -9.15 -0.94 -18.37
C ASP A 156 -9.44 -1.42 -16.95
N ASP A 157 -10.17 -2.52 -16.79
CA ASP A 157 -10.56 -3.11 -15.51
C ASP A 157 -9.37 -3.68 -14.72
N LEU A 158 -8.27 -4.04 -15.42
CA LEU A 158 -7.04 -4.54 -14.81
C LEU A 158 -5.92 -3.49 -14.82
N ARG A 159 -6.19 -2.30 -15.38
CA ARG A 159 -5.21 -1.22 -15.43
C ARG A 159 -4.66 -0.92 -14.05
N ARG A 160 -3.32 -0.83 -14.00
CA ARG A 160 -2.53 -0.50 -12.82
C ARG A 160 -2.54 -1.56 -11.70
N GLY A 161 -3.19 -2.72 -11.88
CA GLY A 161 -3.19 -3.79 -10.89
C GLY A 161 -4.11 -3.57 -9.68
N PHE A 162 -5.13 -2.72 -9.80
CA PHE A 162 -6.09 -2.41 -8.72
C PHE A 162 -7.14 -3.48 -8.47
N ALA A 163 -6.83 -4.75 -8.72
CA ALA A 163 -7.76 -5.85 -8.61
C ALA A 163 -7.23 -6.96 -7.67
N ALA A 164 -8.12 -7.82 -7.20
CA ALA A 164 -7.76 -8.92 -6.29
C ALA A 164 -6.85 -9.97 -6.96
N VAL A 165 -6.99 -10.20 -8.28
CA VAL A 165 -6.18 -11.21 -9.00
C VAL A 165 -4.69 -10.86 -9.02
N PRO A 166 -4.26 -9.63 -9.35
CA PRO A 166 -2.88 -9.19 -9.13
C PRO A 166 -2.39 -9.38 -7.70
N PHE A 167 -3.24 -9.13 -6.68
CA PHE A 167 -2.89 -9.34 -5.29
C PHE A 167 -2.66 -10.82 -4.95
N MET A 168 -3.44 -11.74 -5.54
CA MET A 168 -3.20 -13.18 -5.39
C MET A 168 -1.87 -13.61 -6.02
N ALA A 169 -1.53 -13.08 -7.20
CA ALA A 169 -0.24 -13.34 -7.84
C ALA A 169 0.93 -12.81 -7.00
N LEU A 170 0.83 -11.58 -6.46
CA LEU A 170 1.82 -11.00 -5.54
C LEU A 170 1.94 -11.81 -4.24
N TYR A 171 0.82 -12.29 -3.70
CA TYR A 171 0.83 -13.16 -2.52
C TYR A 171 1.64 -14.44 -2.78
N LEU A 172 1.37 -15.12 -3.90
CA LEU A 172 2.11 -16.32 -4.29
C LEU A 172 3.59 -16.02 -4.55
N LEU A 173 3.90 -14.86 -5.15
CA LEU A 173 5.28 -14.39 -5.31
C LEU A 173 5.97 -14.20 -3.97
N GLY A 174 5.30 -13.56 -2.99
CA GLY A 174 5.82 -13.38 -1.64
C GLY A 174 6.12 -14.72 -0.94
N ARG A 175 5.24 -15.71 -1.10
CA ARG A 175 5.46 -17.09 -0.62
C ARG A 175 6.67 -17.72 -1.27
N HIS A 176 6.76 -17.67 -2.60
CA HIS A 176 7.88 -18.24 -3.37
C HIS A 176 9.23 -17.60 -2.99
N LEU A 177 9.26 -16.26 -2.86
CA LEU A 177 10.45 -15.54 -2.41
C LEU A 177 10.91 -16.03 -1.02
N ARG A 178 9.97 -16.22 -0.09
CA ARG A 178 10.26 -16.69 1.28
C ARG A 178 10.81 -18.11 1.30
N LEU A 179 10.19 -19.01 0.54
CA LEU A 179 10.46 -20.44 0.63
C LEU A 179 11.72 -20.85 -0.15
N TYR A 180 11.98 -20.21 -1.29
CA TYR A 180 13.01 -20.68 -2.21
C TYR A 180 14.11 -19.66 -2.50
N VAL A 181 13.75 -18.38 -2.74
CA VAL A 181 14.72 -17.36 -3.20
C VAL A 181 15.56 -16.84 -2.03
N ALA A 182 14.92 -16.45 -0.93
CA ALA A 182 15.63 -15.87 0.21
C ALA A 182 16.63 -16.84 0.87
N PRO A 183 16.34 -18.14 1.06
CA PRO A 183 17.32 -19.09 1.58
C PRO A 183 18.53 -19.26 0.65
N ARG A 184 18.31 -19.35 -0.67
CA ARG A 184 19.41 -19.47 -1.65
C ARG A 184 20.33 -18.27 -1.64
N TRP A 185 19.78 -17.06 -1.60
CA TRP A 185 20.57 -15.86 -1.58
C TRP A 185 21.25 -15.61 -0.23
N ALA A 186 20.69 -16.15 0.86
CA ALA A 186 21.35 -16.17 2.16
C ALA A 186 22.57 -17.08 2.14
N SER A 187 22.44 -18.31 1.62
CA SER A 187 23.56 -19.27 1.49
C SER A 187 24.62 -18.83 0.49
N ALA A 188 24.23 -18.15 -0.59
CA ALA A 188 25.14 -17.55 -1.57
C ALA A 188 25.84 -16.27 -1.08
N SER A 189 25.61 -15.85 0.19
CA SER A 189 26.20 -14.66 0.79
C SER A 189 26.06 -13.37 -0.03
N VAL A 190 24.95 -13.24 -0.80
CA VAL A 190 24.69 -12.04 -1.61
C VAL A 190 24.64 -10.80 -0.72
N PRO A 191 25.45 -9.76 -0.97
CA PRO A 191 25.48 -8.57 -0.13
C PRO A 191 24.14 -7.81 -0.14
N ARG A 192 23.78 -7.20 0.99
CA ARG A 192 22.55 -6.37 1.10
C ARG A 192 22.53 -5.20 0.11
N SER A 193 23.72 -4.67 -0.18
CA SER A 193 23.90 -3.57 -1.14
C SER A 193 23.35 -3.88 -2.53
N HIS A 194 23.38 -5.15 -2.99
CA HIS A 194 22.82 -5.52 -4.28
C HIS A 194 21.30 -5.27 -4.34
N PHE A 195 20.57 -5.55 -3.25
CA PHE A 195 19.14 -5.27 -3.18
C PHE A 195 18.85 -3.77 -3.12
N ALA A 196 19.67 -3.03 -2.33
CA ALA A 196 19.55 -1.58 -2.25
C ALA A 196 19.86 -0.91 -3.60
N TRP A 197 20.95 -1.31 -4.26
CA TRP A 197 21.29 -0.80 -5.58
C TRP A 197 20.30 -1.21 -6.67
N GLY A 198 19.81 -2.45 -6.66
CA GLY A 198 18.77 -2.90 -7.60
C GLY A 198 17.50 -2.05 -7.48
N TYR A 199 17.03 -1.78 -6.27
CA TYR A 199 15.89 -0.91 -6.01
C TYR A 199 16.17 0.55 -6.45
N ALA A 200 17.27 1.14 -5.98
CA ALA A 200 17.60 2.53 -6.24
C ALA A 200 17.85 2.79 -7.75
N PHE A 201 18.62 1.91 -8.39
CA PHE A 201 18.92 2.02 -9.82
C PHE A 201 17.65 1.94 -10.67
N THR A 202 16.79 0.93 -10.42
CA THR A 202 15.56 0.78 -11.22
C THR A 202 14.63 1.97 -11.00
N SER A 203 14.52 2.49 -9.77
CA SER A 203 13.70 3.67 -9.48
C SER A 203 14.23 4.91 -10.17
N LEU A 204 15.55 5.16 -10.09
CA LEU A 204 16.16 6.32 -10.71
C LEU A 204 16.12 6.22 -12.25
N ALA A 205 16.42 5.05 -12.81
CA ALA A 205 16.40 4.82 -14.26
C ALA A 205 14.99 5.02 -14.83
N SER A 206 13.94 4.52 -14.15
CA SER A 206 12.56 4.72 -14.61
C SER A 206 12.12 6.18 -14.51
N ALA A 207 12.53 6.91 -13.45
CA ALA A 207 12.26 8.33 -13.34
C ALA A 207 12.95 9.17 -14.40
N LEU A 208 14.24 8.90 -14.67
CA LEU A 208 15.02 9.58 -15.69
C LEU A 208 14.49 9.29 -17.09
N LEU A 209 14.08 8.04 -17.36
CA LEU A 209 13.47 7.69 -18.63
C LEU A 209 12.15 8.43 -18.84
N LEU A 210 11.27 8.43 -17.84
CA LEU A 210 9.99 9.16 -17.92
C LEU A 210 10.22 10.66 -18.13
N TRP A 211 11.18 11.24 -17.41
CA TRP A 211 11.56 12.65 -17.56
C TRP A 211 12.12 12.94 -18.95
N GLY A 212 13.06 12.13 -19.45
CA GLY A 212 13.64 12.29 -20.78
C GLY A 212 12.60 12.18 -21.90
N LEU A 213 11.66 11.22 -21.79
CA LEU A 213 10.53 11.10 -22.71
C LEU A 213 9.63 12.35 -22.64
N GLY A 214 9.40 12.89 -21.43
CA GLY A 214 8.64 14.12 -21.23
C GLY A 214 9.28 15.35 -21.87
N MET A 215 10.60 15.41 -21.89
CA MET A 215 11.34 16.48 -22.58
C MET A 215 11.23 16.41 -24.10
N THR A 216 10.93 15.23 -24.66
CA THR A 216 10.86 15.02 -26.11
C THR A 216 9.44 15.06 -26.66
N SER A 217 8.49 14.31 -26.08
CA SER A 217 7.13 14.20 -26.62
C SER A 217 6.10 13.69 -25.63
N GLN A 218 4.84 14.11 -25.83
CA GLN A 218 3.69 13.57 -25.10
C GLN A 218 3.49 12.08 -25.39
N ARG A 219 3.65 11.65 -26.63
CA ARG A 219 3.52 10.24 -27.03
C ARG A 219 4.50 9.34 -26.28
N GLY A 220 5.74 9.81 -26.05
CA GLY A 220 6.72 9.07 -25.25
C GLY A 220 6.24 8.82 -23.82
N ILE A 221 5.69 9.87 -23.17
CA ILE A 221 5.07 9.74 -21.84
C ILE A 221 3.93 8.71 -21.88
N ASP A 222 2.96 8.88 -22.79
CA ASP A 222 1.75 8.06 -22.86
C ASP A 222 2.06 6.58 -23.08
N CYS A 223 3.08 6.28 -23.89
CA CYS A 223 3.55 4.91 -24.12
C CYS A 223 4.25 4.30 -22.89
N PHE A 224 4.97 5.10 -22.10
CA PHE A 224 5.76 4.59 -20.98
C PHE A 224 5.02 4.57 -19.66
N ILE A 225 4.05 5.47 -19.44
CA ILE A 225 3.27 5.54 -18.17
C ILE A 225 2.69 4.18 -17.75
N PRO A 226 2.05 3.37 -18.62
CA PRO A 226 1.52 2.07 -18.21
C PRO A 226 2.60 1.13 -17.65
N LEU A 227 3.77 1.07 -18.33
CA LEU A 227 4.91 0.28 -17.86
C LEU A 227 5.55 0.87 -16.60
N TYR A 228 5.57 2.18 -16.47
CA TYR A 228 6.10 2.88 -15.30
C TYR A 228 5.25 2.67 -14.05
N SER A 229 3.92 2.77 -14.15
CA SER A 229 3.03 2.95 -12.97
C SER A 229 2.18 1.74 -12.61
N ALA A 230 2.07 0.70 -13.46
CA ALA A 230 1.25 -0.46 -13.14
C ALA A 230 1.91 -1.31 -12.04
N TYR A 231 1.16 -1.71 -11.03
CA TYR A 231 1.64 -2.61 -9.96
C TYR A 231 2.03 -4.01 -10.48
N THR A 232 1.52 -4.41 -11.64
CA THR A 232 1.95 -5.63 -12.32
C THR A 232 3.14 -5.42 -13.27
N SER A 233 3.63 -4.19 -13.40
CA SER A 233 4.78 -3.86 -14.25
C SER A 233 6.05 -4.59 -13.78
N PRO A 234 6.88 -5.11 -14.70
CA PRO A 234 8.17 -5.71 -14.35
C PRO A 234 9.08 -4.79 -13.55
N LEU A 235 9.02 -3.47 -13.80
CA LEU A 235 9.80 -2.46 -13.07
C LEU A 235 9.38 -2.41 -11.60
N VAL A 236 8.07 -2.24 -11.35
CA VAL A 236 7.51 -2.14 -10.00
C VAL A 236 7.65 -3.47 -9.25
N LEU A 237 7.40 -4.61 -9.92
CA LEU A 237 7.61 -5.94 -9.34
C LEU A 237 9.07 -6.16 -8.91
N PHE A 238 10.02 -5.79 -9.77
CA PHE A 238 11.45 -5.92 -9.44
C PHE A 238 11.81 -5.03 -8.24
N GLN A 239 11.39 -3.75 -8.24
CA GLN A 239 11.61 -2.83 -7.12
C GLN A 239 11.03 -3.39 -5.82
N SER A 240 9.81 -3.91 -5.84
CA SER A 240 9.11 -4.48 -4.68
C SER A 240 9.83 -5.71 -4.13
N CYS A 241 10.31 -6.60 -5.00
CA CYS A 241 11.10 -7.76 -4.62
C CYS A 241 12.45 -7.35 -3.99
N MET A 242 13.16 -6.39 -4.61
CA MET A 242 14.42 -5.90 -4.06
C MET A 242 14.23 -5.28 -2.69
N LEU A 243 13.20 -4.44 -2.52
CA LEU A 243 12.90 -3.81 -1.23
C LEU A 243 12.51 -4.84 -0.17
N LEU A 244 11.66 -5.81 -0.48
CA LEU A 244 11.29 -6.91 0.43
C LEU A 244 12.55 -7.68 0.88
N LEU A 245 13.41 -8.10 -0.05
CA LEU A 245 14.60 -8.90 0.24
C LEU A 245 15.66 -8.11 1.01
N LEU A 246 15.79 -6.80 0.76
CA LEU A 246 16.63 -5.91 1.55
C LEU A 246 16.21 -5.92 3.02
N PHE A 247 14.92 -5.70 3.29
CA PHE A 247 14.41 -5.66 4.66
C PHE A 247 14.30 -7.04 5.31
N ALA A 248 14.11 -8.11 4.54
CA ALA A 248 14.11 -9.48 5.06
C ALA A 248 15.44 -9.86 5.71
N ARG A 249 16.53 -9.20 5.33
CA ARG A 249 17.89 -9.42 5.89
C ARG A 249 18.26 -8.47 7.02
N LEU A 250 17.36 -7.53 7.38
CA LEU A 250 17.58 -6.67 8.53
C LEU A 250 17.17 -7.40 9.82
N GLN A 251 18.13 -7.69 10.66
CA GLN A 251 17.90 -8.22 12.00
C GLN A 251 17.67 -7.04 12.96
N PHE A 252 16.41 -6.58 13.01
CA PHE A 252 16.03 -5.47 13.84
C PHE A 252 14.67 -5.76 14.51
N SER A 253 14.63 -5.58 15.83
CA SER A 253 13.42 -5.69 16.64
C SER A 253 13.34 -4.53 17.61
N SER A 254 12.20 -3.85 17.63
CA SER A 254 11.93 -2.73 18.55
C SER A 254 10.46 -2.73 18.92
N ARG A 255 10.15 -2.61 20.21
CA ARG A 255 8.76 -2.50 20.70
C ARG A 255 8.05 -1.27 20.11
N VAL A 256 8.75 -0.16 19.97
CA VAL A 256 8.22 1.08 19.39
C VAL A 256 7.88 0.86 17.90
N VAL A 257 8.80 0.29 17.13
CA VAL A 257 8.58 0.00 15.70
C VAL A 257 7.41 -0.96 15.52
N ASN A 258 7.32 -2.01 16.33
CA ASN A 258 6.20 -2.96 16.25
C ASN A 258 4.86 -2.29 16.58
N TRP A 259 4.84 -1.39 17.57
CA TRP A 259 3.64 -0.66 17.97
C TRP A 259 3.18 0.32 16.86
N VAL A 260 4.10 1.05 16.23
CA VAL A 260 3.85 1.95 15.12
C VAL A 260 3.37 1.17 13.89
N ALA A 261 4.08 0.09 13.54
CA ALA A 261 3.74 -0.77 12.40
C ALA A 261 2.33 -1.35 12.49
N ALA A 262 1.88 -1.71 13.70
CA ALA A 262 0.53 -2.21 13.93
C ALA A 262 -0.56 -1.16 13.60
N GLY A 263 -0.25 0.14 13.69
CA GLY A 263 -1.14 1.25 13.35
C GLY A 263 -0.97 1.79 11.92
N SER A 264 0.03 1.31 11.17
CA SER A 264 0.38 1.91 9.87
C SER A 264 -0.76 1.89 8.85
N PHE A 265 -1.60 0.86 8.84
CA PHE A 265 -2.73 0.77 7.90
C PHE A 265 -3.77 1.88 8.10
N ALA A 266 -3.95 2.38 9.33
CA ALA A 266 -4.83 3.52 9.59
C ALA A 266 -4.39 4.79 8.85
N VAL A 267 -3.10 4.95 8.57
CA VAL A 267 -2.57 6.09 7.81
C VAL A 267 -3.18 6.14 6.40
N TYR A 268 -3.30 4.98 5.73
CA TYR A 268 -3.99 4.91 4.45
C TYR A 268 -5.47 5.27 4.60
N LEU A 269 -6.14 4.71 5.60
CA LEU A 269 -7.58 4.93 5.82
C LEU A 269 -7.92 6.38 6.15
N THR A 270 -7.03 7.13 6.81
CA THR A 270 -7.26 8.55 7.14
C THR A 270 -7.15 9.46 5.92
N HIS A 271 -6.00 9.46 5.22
CA HIS A 271 -5.78 10.44 4.13
C HIS A 271 -6.48 10.06 2.83
N GLN A 272 -6.84 8.78 2.63
CA GLN A 272 -7.62 8.30 1.48
C GLN A 272 -9.12 8.17 1.78
N GLN A 273 -9.58 8.61 2.95
CA GLN A 273 -10.99 8.64 3.29
C GLN A 273 -11.76 9.44 2.22
N PRO A 274 -12.87 8.91 1.65
CA PRO A 274 -13.55 9.49 0.49
C PRO A 274 -13.91 10.98 0.61
N TYR A 275 -14.21 11.45 1.83
CA TYR A 275 -14.57 12.85 2.09
C TYR A 275 -13.38 13.74 2.50
N VAL A 276 -12.23 13.15 2.84
CA VAL A 276 -11.00 13.86 3.26
C VAL A 276 -10.02 14.01 2.11
N ARG A 277 -9.93 13.00 1.23
CA ARG A 277 -8.92 12.89 0.19
C ARG A 277 -8.75 14.16 -0.65
N ALA A 278 -9.86 14.75 -1.09
CA ALA A 278 -9.81 15.95 -1.93
C ALA A 278 -9.22 17.15 -1.18
N ALA A 279 -9.62 17.34 0.08
CA ALA A 279 -9.10 18.41 0.93
C ALA A 279 -7.63 18.22 1.26
N PHE A 280 -7.19 16.97 1.50
CA PHE A 280 -5.79 16.64 1.70
C PHE A 280 -4.94 17.05 0.49
N TYR A 281 -5.35 16.70 -0.74
CA TYR A 281 -4.62 17.11 -1.94
C TYR A 281 -4.67 18.61 -2.18
N GLN A 282 -5.79 19.28 -1.86
CA GLN A 282 -5.88 20.75 -1.95
C GLN A 282 -4.92 21.44 -0.98
N LEU A 283 -4.80 20.94 0.26
CA LEU A 283 -3.84 21.44 1.24
C LEU A 283 -2.40 21.36 0.71
N LEU A 284 -2.00 20.20 0.16
CA LEU A 284 -0.65 20.04 -0.38
C LEU A 284 -0.37 20.99 -1.58
N ARG A 285 -1.36 21.14 -2.48
CA ARG A 285 -1.27 22.11 -3.58
C ARG A 285 -1.16 23.54 -3.08
N HIS A 286 -1.95 23.91 -2.08
CA HIS A 286 -1.93 25.24 -1.48
C HIS A 286 -0.55 25.55 -0.87
N VAL A 287 -0.02 24.65 -0.05
CA VAL A 287 1.32 24.80 0.53
C VAL A 287 2.38 24.96 -0.56
N HIS A 288 2.29 24.15 -1.63
CA HIS A 288 3.23 24.28 -2.73
C HIS A 288 3.13 25.61 -3.47
N ALA A 289 1.93 26.15 -3.64
CA ALA A 289 1.69 27.40 -4.37
C ALA A 289 2.04 28.67 -3.57
N THR A 290 1.98 28.59 -2.23
CA THR A 290 2.11 29.77 -1.36
C THR A 290 3.47 29.93 -0.69
N HIS A 291 4.33 28.89 -0.74
CA HIS A 291 5.63 28.90 -0.08
C HIS A 291 6.79 28.83 -1.08
N ALA A 292 7.95 29.29 -0.63
CA ALA A 292 9.18 29.23 -1.42
C ALA A 292 9.54 27.79 -1.83
N VAL A 293 10.17 27.63 -2.99
CA VAL A 293 10.50 26.33 -3.61
C VAL A 293 11.26 25.38 -2.66
N TRP A 294 12.12 25.93 -1.79
CA TRP A 294 12.85 25.15 -0.79
C TRP A 294 12.03 24.85 0.47
N ALA A 295 11.06 25.70 0.84
CA ALA A 295 10.26 25.56 2.05
C ALA A 295 9.06 24.61 1.84
N ALA A 296 8.42 24.65 0.67
CA ALA A 296 7.24 23.85 0.37
C ALA A 296 7.48 22.34 0.55
N PRO A 297 8.56 21.71 0.06
CA PRO A 297 8.82 20.28 0.29
C PRO A 297 8.99 19.92 1.77
N LEU A 298 9.62 20.80 2.56
CA LEU A 298 9.81 20.58 4.00
C LEU A 298 8.48 20.66 4.75
N LEU A 299 7.63 21.63 4.41
CA LEU A 299 6.30 21.75 4.99
C LEU A 299 5.41 20.56 4.60
N ILE A 300 5.45 20.13 3.34
CA ILE A 300 4.73 18.94 2.88
C ILE A 300 5.21 17.72 3.67
N ALA A 301 6.52 17.51 3.82
CA ALA A 301 7.06 16.41 4.61
C ALA A 301 6.59 16.47 6.07
N GLY A 302 6.53 17.66 6.67
CA GLY A 302 5.97 17.89 8.01
C GLY A 302 4.49 17.51 8.10
N ILE A 303 3.67 17.89 7.11
CA ILE A 303 2.25 17.51 7.02
C ILE A 303 2.10 15.99 6.90
N LEU A 304 2.87 15.34 6.02
CA LEU A 304 2.82 13.88 5.86
C LEU A 304 3.20 13.17 7.16
N LEU A 305 4.22 13.65 7.86
CA LEU A 305 4.61 13.11 9.16
C LEU A 305 3.52 13.31 10.22
N ALA A 306 2.90 14.49 10.28
CA ALA A 306 1.80 14.79 11.18
C ALA A 306 0.60 13.88 10.92
N VAL A 307 0.20 13.69 9.67
CA VAL A 307 -0.86 12.75 9.26
C VAL A 307 -0.50 11.32 9.67
N PHE A 308 0.74 10.91 9.45
CA PHE A 308 1.21 9.58 9.86
C PHE A 308 1.06 9.37 11.37
N LEU A 309 1.59 10.27 12.18
CA LEU A 309 1.56 10.16 13.63
C LEU A 309 0.13 10.23 14.19
N ALA A 310 -0.69 11.17 13.71
CA ALA A 310 -2.09 11.29 14.13
C ALA A 310 -2.88 10.01 13.81
N SER A 311 -2.64 9.41 12.65
CA SER A 311 -3.30 8.15 12.26
C SER A 311 -2.89 6.97 13.13
N VAL A 312 -1.61 6.87 13.50
CA VAL A 312 -1.12 5.83 14.42
C VAL A 312 -1.74 5.99 15.80
N VAL A 313 -1.91 7.22 16.29
CA VAL A 313 -2.62 7.52 17.56
C VAL A 313 -4.09 7.13 17.44
N LEU A 314 -4.77 7.49 16.36
CA LEU A 314 -6.15 7.09 16.12
C LEU A 314 -6.32 5.57 16.11
N ASP A 315 -5.39 4.83 15.50
CA ASP A 315 -5.41 3.37 15.54
C ASP A 315 -5.15 2.81 16.96
N ALA A 316 -4.37 3.48 17.79
CA ALA A 316 -4.20 3.06 19.17
C ALA A 316 -5.53 3.11 19.92
N LEU A 317 -6.35 4.16 19.74
CA LEU A 317 -7.71 4.26 20.28
C LEU A 317 -8.61 3.15 19.74
N ARG A 318 -8.57 2.89 18.44
CA ARG A 318 -9.29 1.77 17.80
C ARG A 318 -8.92 0.42 18.44
N ARG A 319 -7.63 0.17 18.71
CA ARG A 319 -7.17 -1.08 19.36
C ARG A 319 -7.73 -1.23 20.77
N LEU A 320 -7.82 -0.15 21.53
CA LEU A 320 -8.47 -0.14 22.85
C LEU A 320 -9.98 -0.47 22.73
N ALA A 321 -10.69 0.19 21.80
CA ALA A 321 -12.10 -0.07 21.54
C ALA A 321 -12.35 -1.52 21.12
N TRP A 322 -11.52 -2.08 20.21
CA TRP A 322 -11.62 -3.47 19.80
C TRP A 322 -11.42 -4.44 20.97
N SER A 323 -10.43 -4.19 21.83
CA SER A 323 -10.17 -5.04 23.00
C SER A 323 -11.33 -5.02 23.99
N GLY A 324 -12.00 -3.88 24.15
CA GLY A 324 -13.24 -3.74 24.95
C GLY A 324 -14.39 -4.56 24.37
N LEU A 325 -14.60 -4.45 23.05
CA LEU A 325 -15.62 -5.21 22.34
C LEU A 325 -15.39 -6.72 22.44
N GLU A 326 -14.16 -7.19 22.27
CA GLU A 326 -13.81 -8.62 22.40
C GLU A 326 -14.10 -9.15 23.83
N LYS A 327 -13.78 -8.38 24.86
CA LYS A 327 -14.08 -8.75 26.24
C LYS A 327 -15.59 -8.86 26.48
N MET A 328 -16.36 -7.88 25.98
CA MET A 328 -17.82 -7.88 26.09
C MET A 328 -18.45 -9.08 25.39
N VAL A 329 -18.08 -9.36 24.14
CA VAL A 329 -18.57 -10.50 23.37
C VAL A 329 -18.21 -11.82 24.08
N THR A 330 -16.98 -11.97 24.56
CA THR A 330 -16.53 -13.16 25.28
C THR A 330 -17.34 -13.38 26.57
N SER A 331 -17.65 -12.29 27.30
CA SER A 331 -18.48 -12.33 28.51
C SER A 331 -19.91 -12.78 28.17
N LEU A 332 -20.52 -12.21 27.14
CA LEU A 332 -21.88 -12.57 26.70
C LEU A 332 -21.97 -14.04 26.27
N VAL A 333 -20.98 -14.52 25.51
CA VAL A 333 -20.93 -15.95 25.10
C VAL A 333 -20.82 -16.86 26.32
N ARG A 334 -20.01 -16.53 27.31
CA ARG A 334 -19.89 -17.30 28.55
C ARG A 334 -21.20 -17.31 29.35
N CYS A 335 -21.86 -16.16 29.48
CA CYS A 335 -23.17 -16.08 30.16
C CYS A 335 -24.22 -16.93 29.42
N ALA A 336 -24.28 -16.86 28.08
CA ALA A 336 -25.22 -17.66 27.30
C ALA A 336 -24.93 -19.18 27.44
N ALA A 337 -23.66 -19.58 27.39
CA ALA A 337 -23.28 -20.97 27.59
C ALA A 337 -23.60 -21.50 28.96
N SER A 338 -23.46 -20.69 30.04
CA SER A 338 -23.86 -21.04 31.39
C SER A 338 -25.37 -21.21 31.49
N PHE A 339 -26.16 -20.39 30.82
CA PHE A 339 -27.62 -20.47 30.80
C PHE A 339 -28.11 -21.78 30.11
N CYS A 340 -27.45 -22.21 29.01
CA CYS A 340 -27.78 -23.44 28.30
C CYS A 340 -27.35 -24.71 29.05
N LEU A 341 -26.49 -24.63 30.07
CA LEU A 341 -26.09 -25.79 30.87
C LEU A 341 -27.01 -26.00 32.08
N PHE A 342 -27.89 -25.06 32.41
CA PHE A 342 -28.87 -25.13 33.50
C PHE A 342 -30.30 -25.41 33.04
N HIS A 343 -30.53 -25.57 31.75
CA HIS A 343 -31.77 -26.03 31.14
C HIS A 343 -31.50 -27.24 30.27
#